data_4dcae5ea025878ccabc91f539e625566
#
_entry.id   4dcae5ea025878ccabc91f539e625566
#
_cell.length_a   1.000
_cell.length_b   1.000
_cell.length_c   1.000
_cell.angle_alpha   90.00
_cell.angle_beta   90.00
_cell.angle_gamma   90.00
#
_symmetry.space_group_name_H-M   'P 1'
#
loop_
_entity.id
_entity.type
_entity.pdbx_description
1 polymer ?
#
loop_
_entity_poly.entity_id
_entity_poly.type
_entity_poly.pdbx_seq_one_letter_code
_entity_poly.pdbx_strand_id
1 'polypeptide(L)'
;MSGEGNAARVGPIKSNLKATRRFTSSQLSGAQKAYLRSLPVKVQAEREGVRFYLTHATPSDPHYGRIAPNLDDWVAELERLDADVLLVGHTHVPFTRRIGGKAIVNPGSVGQPRSGDARASYAVWDHGEFILRKAHYPVETTIAKLKLLGFKETVEQELAATLRTGGS
;
A
#
# COMPACT_ATOMS: atom_id res chain seq x y z
N MET A 1 -33.24 -13.14 -7.98
CA MET A 1 -32.56 -12.05 -8.70
C MET A 1 -31.10 -12.06 -8.25
N SER A 2 -30.25 -12.53 -9.13
CA SER A 2 -28.84 -12.79 -8.92
C SER A 2 -28.04 -11.48 -8.90
N GLY A 3 -27.53 -11.10 -7.73
CA GLY A 3 -26.59 -10.01 -7.56
C GLY A 3 -25.21 -10.44 -8.08
N GLU A 4 -24.87 -10.07 -9.29
CA GLU A 4 -23.50 -10.22 -9.80
C GLU A 4 -22.59 -9.23 -9.06
N GLY A 5 -21.74 -9.78 -8.17
CA GLY A 5 -20.66 -9.04 -7.54
C GLY A 5 -19.72 -8.50 -8.63
N ASN A 6 -19.66 -7.20 -8.74
CA ASN A 6 -18.77 -6.48 -9.66
C ASN A 6 -17.32 -6.61 -9.15
N ALA A 7 -16.68 -7.77 -9.45
CA ALA A 7 -15.25 -7.94 -9.27
C ALA A 7 -14.55 -6.92 -10.18
N ALA A 8 -13.99 -5.87 -9.61
CA ALA A 8 -13.20 -4.88 -10.32
C ALA A 8 -12.11 -5.61 -11.11
N ARG A 9 -12.27 -5.69 -12.44
CA ARG A 9 -11.32 -6.34 -13.34
C ARG A 9 -9.97 -5.70 -13.13
N VAL A 10 -9.02 -6.48 -12.65
CA VAL A 10 -7.61 -6.09 -12.61
C VAL A 10 -7.19 -5.82 -14.06
N GLY A 11 -7.06 -4.55 -14.40
CA GLY A 11 -6.58 -4.14 -15.73
C GLY A 11 -5.19 -4.73 -16.02
N PRO A 12 -4.73 -4.73 -17.28
CA PRO A 12 -3.45 -5.29 -17.65
C PRO A 12 -2.34 -4.70 -16.77
N ILE A 13 -1.48 -5.58 -16.22
CA ILE A 13 -0.35 -5.14 -15.38
C ILE A 13 0.47 -4.13 -16.18
N LYS A 14 0.54 -2.89 -15.69
CA LYS A 14 1.29 -1.80 -16.36
C LYS A 14 2.73 -2.25 -16.65
N SER A 15 3.30 -1.80 -17.77
CA SER A 15 4.63 -2.20 -18.23
C SER A 15 5.73 -1.93 -17.20
N ASN A 16 5.62 -0.81 -16.47
CA ASN A 16 6.52 -0.44 -15.39
C ASN A 16 6.54 -1.45 -14.24
N LEU A 17 5.38 -2.04 -13.87
CA LEU A 17 5.29 -3.03 -12.80
C LEU A 17 6.00 -4.35 -13.16
N LYS A 18 5.90 -4.79 -14.41
CA LYS A 18 6.66 -5.97 -14.88
C LYS A 18 8.17 -5.71 -14.88
N ALA A 19 8.58 -4.54 -15.35
CA ALA A 19 9.98 -4.14 -15.41
C ALA A 19 10.60 -4.06 -14.01
N THR A 20 9.96 -3.34 -13.08
CA THR A 20 10.44 -3.18 -11.70
C THR A 20 10.48 -4.50 -10.92
N ARG A 21 9.47 -5.37 -11.07
CA ARG A 21 9.48 -6.70 -10.44
C ARG A 21 10.61 -7.58 -10.96
N ARG A 22 10.86 -7.59 -12.28
CA ARG A 22 11.95 -8.34 -12.89
C ARG A 22 13.29 -7.82 -12.38
N PHE A 23 13.49 -6.52 -12.38
CA PHE A 23 14.69 -5.88 -11.86
C PHE A 23 14.93 -6.26 -10.39
N THR A 24 13.96 -6.02 -9.50
CA THR A 24 14.07 -6.37 -8.08
C THR A 24 14.40 -7.85 -7.89
N SER A 25 13.72 -8.74 -8.61
CA SER A 25 13.99 -10.18 -8.53
C SER A 25 15.41 -10.54 -8.99
N SER A 26 15.98 -9.83 -9.96
CA SER A 26 17.36 -10.08 -10.41
C SER A 26 18.42 -9.58 -9.43
N GLN A 27 18.11 -8.59 -8.61
CA GLN A 27 19.03 -8.03 -7.61
C GLN A 27 19.06 -8.81 -6.29
N LEU A 28 18.02 -9.60 -6.01
CA LEU A 28 17.91 -10.35 -4.76
C LEU A 28 18.62 -11.70 -4.83
N SER A 29 19.44 -11.98 -3.82
CA SER A 29 20.05 -13.30 -3.60
C SER A 29 19.01 -14.38 -3.27
N GLY A 30 19.40 -15.64 -3.35
CA GLY A 30 18.56 -16.77 -2.94
C GLY A 30 18.12 -16.67 -1.48
N ALA A 31 19.03 -16.28 -0.58
CA ALA A 31 18.75 -16.09 0.85
C ALA A 31 17.74 -14.96 1.09
N GLN A 32 17.89 -13.81 0.41
CA GLN A 32 16.94 -12.70 0.50
C GLN A 32 15.55 -13.10 -0.02
N LYS A 33 15.48 -13.85 -1.10
CA LYS A 33 14.20 -14.37 -1.62
C LYS A 33 13.55 -15.37 -0.65
N ALA A 34 14.35 -16.23 0.00
CA ALA A 34 13.84 -17.16 1.01
C ALA A 34 13.31 -16.41 2.24
N TYR A 35 14.03 -15.41 2.73
CA TYR A 35 13.55 -14.53 3.80
C TYR A 35 12.22 -13.87 3.44
N LEU A 36 12.10 -13.25 2.27
CA LEU A 36 10.85 -12.61 1.85
C LEU A 36 9.68 -13.59 1.76
N ARG A 37 9.93 -14.84 1.34
CA ARG A 37 8.88 -15.88 1.33
C ARG A 37 8.46 -16.35 2.71
N SER A 38 9.32 -16.24 3.70
CA SER A 38 9.01 -16.62 5.09
C SER A 38 8.22 -15.56 5.85
N LEU A 39 8.09 -14.35 5.32
CA LEU A 39 7.32 -13.30 5.96
C LEU A 39 5.82 -13.65 6.00
N PRO A 40 5.15 -13.40 7.13
CA PRO A 40 3.73 -13.68 7.25
C PRO A 40 2.91 -12.74 6.35
N VAL A 41 1.83 -13.26 5.78
CA VAL A 41 0.90 -12.48 4.93
C VAL A 41 0.07 -11.51 5.76
N LYS A 42 -0.14 -11.84 7.03
CA LYS A 42 -0.85 -11.01 8.01
C LYS A 42 -0.16 -11.11 9.36
N VAL A 43 -0.27 -10.05 10.15
CA VAL A 43 0.25 -9.99 11.51
C VAL A 43 -0.83 -9.48 12.44
N GLN A 44 -0.94 -10.07 13.62
CA GLN A 44 -1.70 -9.53 14.73
C GLN A 44 -0.73 -9.08 15.82
N ALA A 45 -1.01 -7.95 16.43
CA ALA A 45 -0.19 -7.39 17.51
C ALA A 45 -1.09 -6.66 18.50
N GLU A 46 -0.65 -6.56 19.74
CA GLU A 46 -1.29 -5.74 20.75
C GLU A 46 -0.31 -4.71 21.28
N ARG A 47 -0.78 -3.49 21.46
CA ARG A 47 -0.04 -2.39 22.08
C ARG A 47 -1.01 -1.56 22.91
N GLU A 48 -0.65 -1.34 24.18
CA GLU A 48 -1.45 -0.51 25.11
C GLU A 48 -2.92 -0.94 25.19
N GLY A 49 -3.19 -2.26 25.14
CA GLY A 49 -4.54 -2.82 25.16
C GLY A 49 -5.32 -2.69 23.83
N VAL A 50 -4.72 -2.16 22.78
CA VAL A 50 -5.31 -2.05 21.44
C VAL A 50 -4.81 -3.20 20.56
N ARG A 51 -5.74 -3.93 19.94
CA ARG A 51 -5.45 -5.06 19.06
C ARG A 51 -5.39 -4.60 17.62
N PHE A 52 -4.25 -4.88 17.00
CA PHE A 52 -3.96 -4.51 15.61
C PHE A 52 -4.01 -5.74 14.71
N TYR A 53 -4.62 -5.60 13.53
CA TYR A 53 -4.49 -6.53 12.41
C TYR A 53 -3.82 -5.81 11.25
N LEU A 54 -2.70 -6.35 10.76
CA LEU A 54 -1.90 -5.79 9.70
C LEU A 54 -1.93 -6.71 8.48
N THR A 55 -2.20 -6.16 7.31
CA THR A 55 -2.10 -6.87 6.03
C THR A 55 -1.72 -5.90 4.92
N HIS A 56 -1.19 -6.42 3.79
CA HIS A 56 -0.80 -5.52 2.69
C HIS A 56 -2.00 -4.87 1.99
N ALA A 57 -3.07 -5.62 1.73
CA ALA A 57 -4.26 -5.12 1.03
C ALA A 57 -5.53 -5.24 1.90
N THR A 58 -6.45 -6.14 1.61
CA THR A 58 -7.64 -6.36 2.45
C THR A 58 -7.54 -7.69 3.21
N PRO A 59 -8.22 -7.86 4.35
CA PRO A 59 -8.26 -9.14 5.05
C PRO A 59 -8.71 -10.32 4.18
N SER A 60 -9.71 -10.14 3.33
CA SER A 60 -10.25 -11.17 2.44
C SER A 60 -9.36 -11.47 1.23
N ASP A 61 -8.63 -10.46 0.73
CA ASP A 61 -7.62 -10.61 -0.34
C ASP A 61 -6.34 -9.84 0.05
N PRO A 62 -5.45 -10.47 0.84
CA PRO A 62 -4.28 -9.81 1.41
C PRO A 62 -3.26 -9.30 0.40
N HIS A 63 -3.30 -9.77 -0.84
CA HIS A 63 -2.32 -9.41 -1.86
C HIS A 63 -2.81 -8.36 -2.86
N TYR A 64 -4.09 -8.40 -3.23
CA TYR A 64 -4.60 -7.63 -4.35
C TYR A 64 -5.89 -6.87 -4.06
N GLY A 65 -6.52 -7.09 -2.91
CA GLY A 65 -7.79 -6.49 -2.53
C GLY A 65 -7.73 -4.96 -2.62
N ARG A 66 -8.77 -4.36 -3.21
CA ARG A 66 -8.87 -2.91 -3.38
C ARG A 66 -10.27 -2.46 -2.99
N ILE A 67 -10.33 -1.68 -1.94
CA ILE A 67 -11.56 -1.04 -1.48
C ILE A 67 -11.24 0.46 -1.38
N ALA A 68 -12.08 1.30 -1.99
CA ALA A 68 -11.93 2.75 -1.87
C ALA A 68 -12.20 3.20 -0.42
N PRO A 69 -11.57 4.29 0.03
CA PRO A 69 -11.63 4.71 1.44
C PRO A 69 -13.05 4.91 1.99
N ASN A 70 -13.99 5.32 1.14
CA ASN A 70 -15.37 5.68 1.50
C ASN A 70 -16.39 4.56 1.29
N LEU A 71 -16.01 3.39 0.77
CA LEU A 71 -16.95 2.30 0.49
C LEU A 71 -17.31 1.51 1.76
N ASP A 72 -18.54 1.05 1.82
CA ASP A 72 -19.07 0.26 2.94
C ASP A 72 -18.62 -1.20 2.91
N ASP A 73 -17.98 -1.65 1.83
CA ASP A 73 -17.30 -2.95 1.75
C ASP A 73 -16.31 -3.18 2.91
N TRP A 74 -15.79 -2.10 3.50
CA TRP A 74 -14.96 -2.16 4.71
C TRP A 74 -15.70 -2.71 5.95
N VAL A 75 -17.02 -2.59 6.01
CA VAL A 75 -17.82 -3.15 7.11
C VAL A 75 -17.62 -4.66 7.17
N ALA A 76 -17.82 -5.36 6.05
CA ALA A 76 -17.67 -6.81 5.96
C ALA A 76 -16.23 -7.28 6.24
N GLU A 77 -15.23 -6.48 5.90
CA GLU A 77 -13.83 -6.77 6.22
C GLU A 77 -13.57 -6.68 7.74
N LEU A 78 -14.12 -5.67 8.40
CA LEU A 78 -13.94 -5.44 9.84
C LEU A 78 -14.72 -6.43 10.71
N GLU A 79 -15.90 -6.84 10.28
CA GLU A 79 -16.74 -7.80 11.02
C GLU A 79 -16.04 -9.15 11.21
N ARG A 80 -15.19 -9.54 10.27
CA ARG A 80 -14.42 -10.80 10.30
C ARG A 80 -13.21 -10.76 11.23
N LEU A 81 -12.85 -9.58 11.77
CA LEU A 81 -11.64 -9.39 12.53
C LEU A 81 -11.90 -9.25 14.02
N ASP A 82 -11.17 -10.02 14.82
CA ASP A 82 -11.01 -9.75 16.24
C ASP A 82 -9.83 -8.79 16.44
N ALA A 83 -10.07 -7.53 16.09
CA ALA A 83 -9.10 -6.45 16.20
C ALA A 83 -9.84 -5.12 16.32
N ASP A 84 -9.18 -4.15 16.95
CA ASP A 84 -9.70 -2.80 17.14
C ASP A 84 -9.23 -1.89 16.00
N VAL A 85 -8.08 -2.22 15.40
CA VAL A 85 -7.46 -1.47 14.32
C VAL A 85 -7.03 -2.40 13.17
N LEU A 86 -7.42 -2.04 11.95
CA LEU A 86 -6.96 -2.65 10.71
C LEU A 86 -5.96 -1.71 10.02
N LEU A 87 -4.71 -2.15 9.87
CA LEU A 87 -3.68 -1.46 9.10
C LEU A 87 -3.53 -2.10 7.72
N VAL A 88 -3.68 -1.29 6.67
CA VAL A 88 -3.60 -1.71 5.27
C VAL A 88 -2.70 -0.79 4.44
N GLY A 89 -2.31 -1.21 3.25
CA GLY A 89 -1.52 -0.44 2.30
C GLY A 89 -2.05 -0.59 0.87
N HIS A 90 -1.24 -1.10 -0.04
CA HIS A 90 -1.52 -1.50 -1.42
C HIS A 90 -2.02 -0.39 -2.36
N THR A 91 -3.02 0.38 -1.97
CA THR A 91 -3.59 1.44 -2.82
C THR A 91 -2.70 2.67 -2.92
N HIS A 92 -1.78 2.85 -1.98
CA HIS A 92 -0.91 4.03 -1.84
C HIS A 92 -1.68 5.36 -1.64
N VAL A 93 -2.94 5.28 -1.23
CA VAL A 93 -3.81 6.43 -0.90
C VAL A 93 -3.96 6.48 0.61
N PRO A 94 -3.47 7.54 1.28
CA PRO A 94 -3.56 7.65 2.73
C PRO A 94 -5.00 7.95 3.17
N PHE A 95 -5.48 7.21 4.17
CA PHE A 95 -6.75 7.50 4.83
C PHE A 95 -6.82 6.90 6.23
N THR A 96 -7.68 7.48 7.04
CA THR A 96 -8.18 6.88 8.28
C THR A 96 -9.71 6.86 8.22
N ARG A 97 -10.33 5.79 8.71
CA ARG A 97 -11.79 5.68 8.81
C ARG A 97 -12.16 4.92 10.08
N ARG A 98 -13.23 5.34 10.76
CA ARG A 98 -13.81 4.59 11.88
C ARG A 98 -15.16 4.02 11.46
N ILE A 99 -15.38 2.74 11.77
CA ILE A 99 -16.62 2.01 11.49
C ILE A 99 -16.90 1.10 12.68
N GLY A 100 -18.07 1.23 13.31
CA GLY A 100 -18.48 0.35 14.41
C GLY A 100 -17.48 0.29 15.58
N GLY A 101 -16.83 1.39 15.90
CA GLY A 101 -15.81 1.46 16.96
C GLY A 101 -14.41 1.00 16.54
N LYS A 102 -14.25 0.34 15.39
CA LYS A 102 -12.96 -0.07 14.84
C LYS A 102 -12.37 0.99 13.92
N ALA A 103 -11.04 1.07 13.85
CA ALA A 103 -10.34 1.98 12.95
C ALA A 103 -9.72 1.22 11.76
N ILE A 104 -9.73 1.85 10.58
CA ILE A 104 -8.97 1.43 9.41
C ILE A 104 -7.96 2.52 9.10
N VAL A 105 -6.72 2.14 8.83
CA VAL A 105 -5.66 3.08 8.51
C VAL A 105 -4.86 2.58 7.32
N ASN A 106 -4.75 3.43 6.31
CA ASN A 106 -3.78 3.28 5.25
C ASN A 106 -2.81 4.48 5.35
N PRO A 107 -1.53 4.26 5.61
CA PRO A 107 -0.57 5.36 5.74
C PRO A 107 -0.22 6.01 4.39
N GLY A 108 -0.67 5.46 3.27
CA GLY A 108 -0.29 5.89 1.93
C GLY A 108 0.99 5.23 1.44
N SER A 109 1.89 6.00 0.88
CA SER A 109 3.14 5.50 0.33
C SER A 109 4.30 6.48 0.56
N VAL A 110 5.46 5.92 0.89
CA VAL A 110 6.71 6.70 1.02
C VAL A 110 7.31 7.00 -0.34
N GLY A 111 7.30 6.03 -1.27
CA GLY A 111 8.05 6.15 -2.54
C GLY A 111 7.21 6.07 -3.81
N GLN A 112 5.91 5.79 -3.71
CA GLN A 112 5.00 5.72 -4.85
C GLN A 112 3.61 6.25 -4.49
N PRO A 113 3.48 7.51 -4.04
CA PRO A 113 2.18 8.07 -3.68
C PRO A 113 1.22 8.06 -4.87
N ARG A 114 -0.08 7.91 -4.56
CA ARG A 114 -1.18 7.91 -5.55
C ARG A 114 -2.35 8.78 -5.09
N SER A 115 -2.03 9.86 -4.42
CA SER A 115 -2.99 10.81 -3.87
C SER A 115 -2.90 12.20 -4.48
N GLY A 116 -2.11 12.36 -5.56
CA GLY A 116 -1.83 13.67 -6.17
C GLY A 116 -0.85 14.52 -5.36
N ASP A 117 -0.15 13.93 -4.40
CA ASP A 117 0.83 14.61 -3.56
C ASP A 117 2.12 13.78 -3.52
N ALA A 118 3.21 14.38 -4.01
CA ALA A 118 4.52 13.71 -4.16
C ALA A 118 5.25 13.45 -2.83
N ARG A 119 4.79 14.05 -1.73
CA ARG A 119 5.43 13.86 -0.41
C ARG A 119 5.30 12.43 0.09
N ALA A 120 6.30 11.96 0.77
CA ALA A 120 6.25 10.67 1.47
C ALA A 120 5.16 10.70 2.55
N SER A 121 4.23 9.74 2.50
CA SER A 121 3.13 9.64 3.46
C SER A 121 3.37 8.52 4.46
N TYR A 122 3.07 8.78 5.73
CA TYR A 122 3.15 7.84 6.84
C TYR A 122 2.09 8.13 7.90
N ALA A 123 1.86 7.20 8.79
CA ALA A 123 0.97 7.36 9.93
C ALA A 123 1.75 7.25 11.24
N VAL A 124 1.34 8.03 12.22
CA VAL A 124 1.80 7.93 13.61
C VAL A 124 0.59 7.53 14.45
N TRP A 125 0.76 6.52 15.29
CA TRP A 125 -0.22 6.20 16.32
C TRP A 125 0.24 6.84 17.63
N ASP A 126 -0.62 7.65 18.21
CA ASP A 126 -0.35 8.39 19.44
C ASP A 126 -1.60 8.37 20.32
N HIS A 127 -1.51 7.74 21.49
CA HIS A 127 -2.57 7.65 22.50
C HIS A 127 -3.97 7.29 21.92
N GLY A 128 -4.02 6.28 21.05
CA GLY A 128 -5.28 5.78 20.46
C GLY A 128 -5.73 6.49 19.19
N GLU A 129 -5.05 7.55 18.77
CA GLU A 129 -5.35 8.29 17.55
C GLU A 129 -4.29 8.07 16.46
N PHE A 130 -4.74 8.05 15.19
CA PHE A 130 -3.86 7.99 14.03
C PHE A 130 -3.73 9.35 13.37
N ILE A 131 -2.49 9.81 13.25
CA ILE A 131 -2.16 11.08 12.60
C ILE A 131 -1.45 10.76 11.28
N LEU A 132 -2.10 11.07 10.16
CA LEU A 132 -1.46 10.99 8.85
C LEU A 132 -0.48 12.16 8.69
N ARG A 133 0.74 11.85 8.33
CA ARG A 133 1.83 12.81 8.15
C ARG A 133 2.39 12.71 6.74
N LYS A 134 2.97 13.82 6.28
CA LYS A 134 3.68 13.90 5.00
C LYS A 134 5.03 14.56 5.19
N ALA A 135 6.05 14.01 4.55
CA ALA A 135 7.42 14.53 4.60
C ALA A 135 7.91 14.86 3.19
N HIS A 136 8.56 16.01 3.05
CA HIS A 136 9.31 16.35 1.84
C HIS A 136 10.61 15.54 1.79
N TYR A 137 11.00 15.13 0.60
CA TYR A 137 12.29 14.50 0.34
C TYR A 137 12.79 14.89 -1.05
N PRO A 138 14.07 14.76 -1.35
CA PRO A 138 14.64 15.19 -2.63
C PRO A 138 14.28 14.18 -3.74
N VAL A 139 13.09 14.32 -4.31
CA VAL A 139 12.51 13.45 -5.36
C VAL A 139 13.48 13.30 -6.53
N GLU A 140 14.09 14.38 -6.98
CA GLU A 140 15.01 14.35 -8.14
C GLU A 140 16.26 13.50 -7.88
N THR A 141 16.71 13.37 -6.63
CA THR A 141 17.80 12.44 -6.29
C THR A 141 17.37 10.98 -6.51
N THR A 142 16.13 10.63 -6.18
CA THR A 142 15.58 9.29 -6.45
C THR A 142 15.45 9.04 -7.95
N ILE A 143 14.98 10.04 -8.71
CA ILE A 143 14.85 9.96 -10.17
C ILE A 143 16.23 9.79 -10.85
N ALA A 144 17.24 10.54 -10.39
CA ALA A 144 18.60 10.37 -10.88
C ALA A 144 19.13 8.94 -10.66
N LYS A 145 18.81 8.32 -9.51
CA LYS A 145 19.16 6.91 -9.27
C LYS A 145 18.40 5.95 -10.18
N LEU A 146 17.11 6.21 -10.46
CA LEU A 146 16.33 5.37 -11.40
C LEU A 146 16.95 5.31 -12.78
N LYS A 147 17.49 6.41 -13.30
CA LYS A 147 18.18 6.48 -14.60
C LYS A 147 19.41 5.57 -14.69
N LEU A 148 20.04 5.27 -13.55
CA LEU A 148 21.21 4.38 -13.51
C LEU A 148 20.84 2.89 -13.51
N LEU A 149 19.55 2.54 -13.40
CA LEU A 149 19.09 1.15 -13.30
C LEU A 149 18.87 0.47 -14.67
N GLY A 150 18.97 1.24 -15.77
CA GLY A 150 18.89 0.72 -17.13
C GLY A 150 17.48 0.25 -17.53
N PHE A 151 16.44 0.86 -16.99
CA PHE A 151 15.07 0.66 -17.49
C PHE A 151 14.90 1.25 -18.89
N LYS A 152 13.88 0.79 -19.61
CA LYS A 152 13.45 1.48 -20.82
C LYS A 152 12.99 2.89 -20.49
N GLU A 153 13.28 3.84 -21.37
CA GLU A 153 12.95 5.27 -21.17
C GLU A 153 11.47 5.48 -20.79
N THR A 154 10.54 4.77 -21.42
CA THR A 154 9.11 4.85 -21.09
C THR A 154 8.81 4.46 -19.64
N VAL A 155 9.51 3.45 -19.11
CA VAL A 155 9.37 3.00 -17.72
C VAL A 155 9.95 4.05 -16.77
N GLU A 156 11.12 4.62 -17.10
CA GLU A 156 11.74 5.68 -16.31
C GLU A 156 10.84 6.92 -16.23
N GLN A 157 10.28 7.34 -17.37
CA GLN A 157 9.36 8.48 -17.44
C GLN A 157 8.10 8.26 -16.60
N GLU A 158 7.47 7.08 -16.67
CA GLU A 158 6.30 6.74 -15.85
C GLU A 158 6.62 6.77 -14.34
N LEU A 159 7.76 6.19 -13.94
CA LEU A 159 8.19 6.18 -12.54
C LEU A 159 8.53 7.60 -12.06
N ALA A 160 9.25 8.38 -12.85
CA ALA A 160 9.59 9.75 -12.54
C ALA A 160 8.35 10.65 -12.43
N ALA A 161 7.38 10.50 -13.34
CA ALA A 161 6.11 11.20 -13.27
C ALA A 161 5.37 10.89 -11.96
N THR A 162 5.26 9.61 -11.58
CA THR A 162 4.65 9.20 -10.30
C THR A 162 5.34 9.85 -9.11
N LEU A 163 6.67 9.87 -9.09
CA LEU A 163 7.44 10.48 -8.01
C LEU A 163 7.25 11.99 -7.92
N ARG A 164 7.12 12.70 -9.05
CA ARG A 164 6.96 14.16 -9.09
C ARG A 164 5.54 14.62 -8.77
N THR A 165 4.55 13.84 -9.16
CA THR A 165 3.14 14.27 -9.09
C THR A 165 2.35 13.62 -7.97
N GLY A 166 2.86 12.54 -7.39
CA GLY A 166 2.08 11.72 -6.48
C GLY A 166 1.14 10.74 -7.19
N GLY A 167 1.44 10.45 -8.44
CA GLY A 167 0.69 9.52 -9.28
C GLY A 167 -0.72 10.01 -9.64
N SER A 168 -1.27 9.44 -10.66
CA SER A 168 -2.67 9.56 -11.06
C SER A 168 -3.18 8.19 -11.51
#